data_90ebd79ef8963efb9ece13520fb666a1
#
_entry.id   90ebd79ef8963efb9ece13520fb666a1
#
_cell.length_a   1.000
_cell.length_b   1.000
_cell.length_c   1.000
_cell.angle_alpha   90.00
_cell.angle_beta   90.00
_cell.angle_gamma   90.00
#
_symmetry.space_group_name_H-M   'P 1'
#
loop_
_entity.id
_entity.type
_entity.pdbx_description
1 polymer ?
#
loop_
_entity_poly.entity_id
_entity_poly.type
_entity_poly.pdbx_seq_one_letter_code
_entity_poly.pdbx_strand_id
1 'polypeptide(L)'
;MLELKQTATYQKWQRKFKDHRAKAMIAARVFRLANGLPGDVKPVGQGVSELRIHYGSGYRVYFQQRGNEVVLLLCEGDKSSQQKDIEIAIQLAAQWRKS
;
A
#
# COMPACT_ATOMS: atom_id res chain seq x y z
N MET A 1 -5.85 2.08 16.83
CA MET A 1 -5.12 2.38 15.61
C MET A 1 -4.11 1.29 15.32
N LEU A 2 -4.08 0.79 14.10
CA LEU A 2 -3.11 -0.21 13.69
C LEU A 2 -1.74 0.44 13.46
N GLU A 3 -0.68 -0.31 13.79
CA GLU A 3 0.67 0.15 13.52
C GLU A 3 0.97 0.04 12.02
N LEU A 4 1.56 1.08 11.43
CA LEU A 4 1.98 1.07 10.03
C LEU A 4 3.45 0.67 9.95
N LYS A 5 3.73 -0.38 9.16
CA LYS A 5 5.09 -0.78 8.83
C LYS A 5 5.28 -0.67 7.33
N GLN A 6 6.51 -0.45 6.89
CA GLN A 6 6.82 -0.22 5.49
C GLN A 6 7.98 -1.12 5.06
N THR A 7 7.85 -1.71 3.87
CA THR A 7 8.98 -2.39 3.24
C THR A 7 9.98 -1.35 2.71
N ALA A 8 11.19 -1.80 2.46
CA ALA A 8 12.20 -0.94 1.82
C ALA A 8 11.73 -0.49 0.43
N THR A 9 11.03 -1.36 -0.28
CA THR A 9 10.46 -1.05 -1.60
C THR A 9 9.48 0.11 -1.52
N TYR A 10 8.56 0.07 -0.54
CA TYR A 10 7.59 1.14 -0.32
C TYR A 10 8.29 2.45 0.01
N GLN A 11 9.25 2.43 0.93
CA GLN A 11 9.99 3.62 1.33
C GLN A 11 10.73 4.25 0.16
N LYS A 12 11.36 3.43 -0.69
CA LYS A 12 12.09 3.90 -1.86
C LYS A 12 11.16 4.60 -2.84
N TRP A 13 9.99 4.03 -3.08
CA TRP A 13 8.99 4.62 -3.97
C TRP A 13 8.53 5.98 -3.43
N GLN A 14 8.25 6.07 -2.14
CA GLN A 14 7.84 7.31 -1.49
C GLN A 14 8.90 8.40 -1.63
N ARG A 15 10.17 8.07 -1.45
CA ARG A 15 11.25 9.06 -1.55
C ARG A 15 11.40 9.61 -2.97
N LYS A 16 11.15 8.79 -3.99
CA LYS A 16 11.31 9.18 -5.39
C LYS A 16 10.07 9.84 -5.97
N PHE A 17 8.95 9.74 -5.29
CA PHE A 17 7.68 10.24 -5.79
C PHE A 17 7.63 11.76 -5.70
N LYS A 18 7.38 12.43 -6.83
CA LYS A 18 7.51 13.89 -6.92
C LYS A 18 6.19 14.64 -6.91
N ASP A 19 5.07 13.97 -7.11
CA ASP A 19 3.75 14.60 -7.10
C ASP A 19 3.30 14.82 -5.64
N HIS A 20 3.52 16.03 -5.14
CA HIS A 20 3.23 16.35 -3.73
C HIS A 20 1.76 16.23 -3.38
N ARG A 21 0.86 16.57 -4.30
CA ARG A 21 -0.57 16.45 -4.05
C ARG A 21 -0.99 15.00 -3.94
N ALA A 22 -0.54 14.17 -4.87
CA ALA A 22 -0.81 12.73 -4.83
C ALA A 22 -0.23 12.11 -3.55
N LYS A 23 0.98 12.53 -3.17
CA LYS A 23 1.63 12.04 -1.96
C LYS A 23 0.82 12.35 -0.72
N ALA A 24 0.25 13.55 -0.63
CA ALA A 24 -0.61 13.94 0.48
C ALA A 24 -1.90 13.12 0.50
N MET A 25 -2.50 12.87 -0.65
CA MET A 25 -3.70 12.05 -0.75
C MET A 25 -3.44 10.60 -0.34
N ILE A 26 -2.32 10.05 -0.77
CA ILE A 26 -1.91 8.70 -0.39
C ILE A 26 -1.73 8.61 1.13
N ALA A 27 -1.02 9.58 1.71
CA ALA A 27 -0.78 9.61 3.15
C ALA A 27 -2.09 9.68 3.94
N ALA A 28 -3.04 10.50 3.49
CA ALA A 28 -4.35 10.62 4.15
C ALA A 28 -5.12 9.30 4.10
N ARG A 29 -5.09 8.61 2.96
CA ARG A 29 -5.80 7.34 2.80
C ARG A 29 -5.16 6.23 3.63
N VAL A 30 -3.84 6.19 3.69
CA VAL A 30 -3.10 5.23 4.51
C VAL A 30 -3.39 5.45 5.99
N PHE A 31 -3.45 6.71 6.41
CA PHE A 31 -3.80 7.06 7.78
C PHE A 31 -5.21 6.56 8.14
N ARG A 32 -6.19 6.78 7.26
CA ARG A 32 -7.55 6.28 7.46
C ARG A 32 -7.58 4.76 7.55
N LEU A 33 -6.84 4.09 6.68
CA LEU A 33 -6.74 2.63 6.69
C LEU A 33 -6.28 2.13 8.05
N ALA A 34 -5.25 2.76 8.63
CA ALA A 34 -4.73 2.39 9.94
C ALA A 34 -5.75 2.62 11.05
N ASN A 35 -6.72 3.51 10.83
CA ASN A 35 -7.77 3.83 11.80
C ASN A 35 -9.08 3.09 11.53
N GLY A 36 -9.06 2.06 10.69
CA GLY A 36 -10.24 1.24 10.43
C GLY A 36 -11.22 1.82 9.42
N LEU A 37 -10.79 2.81 8.62
CA LEU A 37 -11.60 3.44 7.60
C LEU A 37 -10.95 3.23 6.22
N PRO A 38 -10.99 2.02 5.68
CA PRO A 38 -10.22 1.67 4.47
C PRO A 38 -10.67 2.39 3.21
N GLY A 39 -11.96 2.68 3.04
CA GLY A 39 -12.44 3.27 1.80
C GLY A 39 -12.39 2.26 0.65
N ASP A 40 -11.89 2.68 -0.52
CA ASP A 40 -11.86 1.85 -1.72
C ASP A 40 -10.68 0.87 -1.68
N VAL A 41 -10.94 -0.34 -1.21
CA VAL A 41 -9.97 -1.41 -1.07
C VAL A 41 -10.48 -2.67 -1.78
N LYS A 42 -9.58 -3.38 -2.46
CA LYS A 42 -9.90 -4.61 -3.17
C LYS A 42 -8.86 -5.68 -2.87
N PRO A 43 -9.27 -6.89 -2.47
CA PRO A 43 -8.32 -7.99 -2.32
C PRO A 43 -7.73 -8.38 -3.68
N VAL A 44 -6.43 -8.68 -3.70
CA VAL A 44 -5.73 -9.09 -4.93
C VAL A 44 -5.09 -10.46 -4.82
N GLY A 45 -5.31 -11.19 -3.72
CA GLY A 45 -4.85 -12.55 -3.51
C GLY A 45 -3.77 -12.66 -2.44
N GLN A 46 -3.62 -13.84 -1.88
CA GLN A 46 -2.57 -14.19 -0.90
C GLN A 46 -2.56 -13.27 0.33
N GLY A 47 -3.74 -12.76 0.72
CA GLY A 47 -3.85 -11.86 1.87
C GLY A 47 -3.44 -10.42 1.59
N VAL A 48 -3.07 -10.11 0.36
CA VAL A 48 -2.71 -8.75 -0.07
C VAL A 48 -3.94 -8.04 -0.60
N SER A 49 -4.04 -6.75 -0.32
CA SER A 49 -5.10 -5.88 -0.82
C SER A 49 -4.54 -4.64 -1.47
N GLU A 50 -5.36 -4.04 -2.32
CA GLU A 50 -5.05 -2.86 -3.09
C GLU A 50 -5.88 -1.71 -2.56
N LEU A 51 -5.23 -0.64 -2.11
CA LEU A 51 -5.88 0.62 -1.72
C LEU A 51 -5.84 1.54 -2.93
N ARG A 52 -7.02 1.90 -3.44
CA ARG A 52 -7.13 2.65 -4.70
C ARG A 52 -7.34 4.12 -4.43
N ILE A 53 -6.49 4.94 -5.03
CA ILE A 53 -6.53 6.40 -4.92
C ILE A 53 -6.92 6.97 -6.29
N HIS A 54 -8.13 7.51 -6.38
CA HIS A 54 -8.68 8.00 -7.64
C HIS A 54 -8.20 9.42 -7.93
N TYR A 55 -6.94 9.53 -8.32
CA TYR A 55 -6.29 10.79 -8.64
C TYR A 55 -5.18 10.55 -9.65
N GLY A 56 -5.06 11.45 -10.63
CA GLY A 56 -4.01 11.37 -11.63
C GLY A 56 -4.08 10.08 -12.44
N SER A 57 -2.99 9.34 -12.49
CA SER A 57 -2.88 8.08 -13.24
C SER A 57 -3.49 6.89 -12.50
N GLY A 58 -4.19 7.12 -11.39
CA GLY A 58 -4.83 6.05 -10.64
C GLY A 58 -3.86 5.31 -9.74
N TYR A 59 -3.39 5.99 -8.70
CA TYR A 59 -2.38 5.40 -7.79
C TYR A 59 -2.96 4.30 -6.95
N ARG A 60 -2.12 3.34 -6.59
CA ARG A 60 -2.48 2.19 -5.77
C ARG A 60 -1.40 1.91 -4.75
N VAL A 61 -1.85 1.60 -3.51
CA VAL A 61 -0.97 1.14 -2.44
C VAL A 61 -1.33 -0.29 -2.14
N TYR A 62 -0.34 -1.18 -2.17
CA TYR A 62 -0.53 -2.60 -1.86
C TYR A 62 -0.12 -2.84 -0.43
N PHE A 63 -0.98 -3.52 0.32
CA PHE A 63 -0.75 -3.73 1.74
C PHE A 63 -1.27 -5.08 2.18
N GLN A 64 -0.81 -5.51 3.35
CA GLN A 64 -1.35 -6.68 4.02
C GLN A 64 -1.63 -6.31 5.48
N GLN A 65 -2.85 -6.56 5.92
CA GLN A 65 -3.18 -6.39 7.33
C GLN A 65 -2.82 -7.69 8.06
N ARG A 66 -2.04 -7.57 9.13
CA ARG A 66 -1.63 -8.71 9.94
C ARG A 66 -2.30 -8.64 11.29
N GLY A 67 -3.35 -9.46 11.46
CA GLY A 67 -4.17 -9.45 12.65
C GLY A 67 -4.81 -8.09 12.90
N ASN A 68 -4.93 -7.73 14.16
CA ASN A 68 -5.48 -6.44 14.56
C ASN A 68 -4.38 -5.46 14.98
N GLU A 69 -3.14 -5.70 14.59
CA GLU A 69 -1.99 -4.96 15.09
C GLU A 69 -1.31 -4.12 14.00
N VAL A 70 -1.10 -4.68 12.81
CA VAL A 70 -0.20 -4.11 11.82
C VAL A 70 -0.85 -4.04 10.44
N VAL A 71 -0.64 -2.91 9.76
CA VAL A 71 -0.80 -2.77 8.31
C VAL A 71 0.60 -2.66 7.72
N LEU A 72 0.96 -3.64 6.90
CA LEU A 72 2.25 -3.67 6.23
C LEU A 72 2.10 -3.08 4.83
N LEU A 73 2.72 -1.93 4.59
CA LEU A 73 2.72 -1.26 3.29
C LEU A 73 3.82 -1.89 2.43
N LEU A 74 3.42 -2.53 1.34
CA LEU A 74 4.30 -3.39 0.56
C LEU A 74 4.97 -2.67 -0.60
N CYS A 75 4.18 -2.07 -1.46
CA CYS A 75 4.69 -1.29 -2.60
C CYS A 75 3.57 -0.39 -3.12
N GLU A 76 3.92 0.48 -4.05
CA GLU A 76 3.00 1.41 -4.67
C GLU A 76 3.21 1.40 -6.18
N GLY A 77 2.21 1.85 -6.91
CA GLY A 77 2.28 2.03 -8.33
C GLY A 77 1.06 2.76 -8.84
N ASP A 78 0.87 2.73 -10.15
CA ASP A 78 -0.32 3.30 -10.75
C ASP A 78 -1.04 2.24 -11.60
N LYS A 79 -2.07 2.67 -12.31
CA LYS A 79 -2.89 1.77 -13.10
C LYS A 79 -2.08 1.04 -14.18
N SER A 80 -1.05 1.68 -14.73
CA SER A 80 -0.26 1.12 -15.83
C SER A 80 0.64 -0.05 -15.40
N SER A 81 1.01 -0.11 -14.12
CA SER A 81 1.91 -1.15 -13.60
C SER A 81 1.21 -2.16 -12.68
N GLN A 82 -0.12 -2.14 -12.66
CA GLN A 82 -0.92 -2.89 -11.69
C GLN A 82 -0.57 -4.36 -11.60
N GLN A 83 -0.52 -5.06 -12.72
CA GLN A 83 -0.31 -6.50 -12.72
C GLN A 83 1.06 -6.85 -12.12
N LYS A 84 2.09 -6.14 -12.53
CA LYS A 84 3.44 -6.36 -12.02
C LYS A 84 3.54 -6.01 -10.53
N ASP A 85 2.89 -4.92 -10.13
CA ASP A 85 2.93 -4.47 -8.74
C ASP A 85 2.24 -5.47 -7.81
N ILE A 86 1.14 -6.09 -8.24
CA ILE A 86 0.48 -7.13 -7.47
C ILE A 86 1.42 -8.30 -7.23
N GLU A 87 2.14 -8.75 -8.25
CA GLU A 87 3.10 -9.85 -8.13
C GLU A 87 4.21 -9.51 -7.14
N ILE A 88 4.75 -8.29 -7.24
CA ILE A 88 5.79 -7.82 -6.33
C ILE A 88 5.26 -7.76 -4.90
N ALA A 89 4.04 -7.24 -4.71
CA ALA A 89 3.44 -7.12 -3.38
C ALA A 89 3.27 -8.49 -2.73
N ILE A 90 2.82 -9.49 -3.48
CA ILE A 90 2.63 -10.84 -2.96
C ILE A 90 3.98 -11.43 -2.54
N GLN A 91 5.02 -11.25 -3.34
CA GLN A 91 6.36 -11.71 -2.98
C GLN A 91 6.88 -11.02 -1.72
N LEU A 92 6.71 -9.71 -1.62
CA LEU A 92 7.16 -8.95 -0.46
C LEU A 92 6.42 -9.40 0.81
N ALA A 93 5.13 -9.66 0.71
CA ALA A 93 4.34 -10.14 1.85
C ALA A 93 4.84 -11.49 2.32
N ALA A 94 5.16 -12.41 1.39
CA ALA A 94 5.66 -13.73 1.72
C ALA A 94 7.05 -13.68 2.36
N GLN A 95 7.86 -12.71 2.00
CA GLN A 95 9.23 -12.57 2.50
C GLN A 95 9.30 -11.79 3.81
N TRP A 96 8.28 -11.01 4.14
CA TRP A 96 8.31 -10.18 5.34
C TRP A 96 8.20 -11.03 6.59
N ARG A 97 9.18 -10.91 7.47
CA ARG A 97 9.17 -11.58 8.75
C ARG A 97 9.05 -10.55 9.87
N LYS A 98 8.27 -10.89 10.87
CA LYS A 98 8.16 -10.06 12.06
C LYS A 98 9.47 -10.15 12.82
N SER A 99 10.10 -9.02 13.00
CA SER A 99 11.34 -8.93 13.78
C SER A 99 11.05 -8.52 15.21
#